data_a85dae51af225700540b50f40e0d1e90
#
_entry.id   a85dae51af225700540b50f40e0d1e90
#
_cell.length_a   1.000
_cell.length_b   1.000
_cell.length_c   1.000
_cell.angle_alpha   90.00
_cell.angle_beta   90.00
_cell.angle_gamma   90.00
#
_symmetry.space_group_name_H-M   'P 1'
#
loop_
_entity.id
_entity.type
_entity.pdbx_description
1 polymer ?
#
loop_
_entity_poly.entity_id
_entity_poly.type
_entity_poly.pdbx_seq_one_letter_code
_entity_poly.pdbx_strand_id
1 'polypeptide(L)'
;MAAVQTERPPIFLFTDGAASGNPGPGGYGIVLRCLNREMELSGGFALTTNNRMELLAVIKGLEAIKWQNAEVHIYSDSSYVVKAVNEGWVFNWERNGFAKAKNPDLWMRFLPL
;
A
#
# COMPACT_ATOMS: atom_id res chain seq x y z
N MET A 1 11.98 -33.70 -15.38
CA MET A 1 12.13 -32.87 -14.43
C MET A 1 10.94 -32.30 -14.05
N ALA A 2 10.70 -32.45 -13.08
CA ALA A 2 9.67 -31.71 -12.64
C ALA A 2 9.88 -30.29 -12.99
N ALA A 3 8.89 -29.71 -13.47
CA ALA A 3 8.91 -28.34 -13.59
C ALA A 3 9.25 -27.78 -12.25
N VAL A 4 10.26 -27.08 -12.20
CA VAL A 4 10.58 -26.39 -10.99
C VAL A 4 9.44 -25.46 -10.73
N GLN A 5 8.85 -25.60 -9.58
CA GLN A 5 7.85 -24.67 -9.17
C GLN A 5 8.51 -23.35 -8.84
N THR A 6 8.43 -22.45 -9.77
CA THR A 6 8.92 -21.11 -9.55
C THR A 6 7.84 -20.17 -9.03
N GLU A 7 6.58 -20.58 -9.13
CA GLU A 7 5.49 -19.78 -8.64
C GLU A 7 5.48 -19.78 -7.12
N ARG A 8 5.38 -18.61 -6.56
CA ARG A 8 5.24 -18.45 -5.13
C ARG A 8 3.76 -18.34 -4.78
N PRO A 9 3.38 -18.78 -3.60
CA PRO A 9 1.98 -18.63 -3.18
C PRO A 9 1.60 -17.14 -3.14
N PRO A 10 0.35 -16.81 -3.41
CA PRO A 10 -0.08 -15.42 -3.35
C PRO A 10 0.01 -14.86 -1.93
N ILE A 11 0.26 -13.58 -1.86
CA ILE A 11 0.32 -12.84 -0.60
C ILE A 11 -0.93 -11.98 -0.49
N PHE A 12 -1.56 -12.03 0.67
CA PHE A 12 -2.75 -11.23 0.94
C PHE A 12 -2.35 -10.11 1.90
N LEU A 13 -2.56 -8.88 1.46
CA LEU A 13 -2.21 -7.67 2.20
C LEU A 13 -3.48 -6.97 2.65
N PHE A 14 -3.68 -6.92 3.96
CA PHE A 14 -4.82 -6.23 4.56
C PHE A 14 -4.30 -4.97 5.22
N THR A 15 -4.91 -3.83 4.88
CA THR A 15 -4.46 -2.54 5.38
C THR A 15 -5.60 -1.75 6.00
N ASP A 16 -5.27 -0.97 7.01
CA ASP A 16 -6.18 -0.03 7.63
C ASP A 16 -5.40 1.19 8.07
N GLY A 17 -5.97 2.37 7.90
CA GLY A 17 -5.34 3.60 8.32
C GLY A 17 -6.37 4.66 8.60
N ALA A 18 -6.10 5.50 9.57
CA ALA A 18 -7.02 6.54 9.97
C ALA A 18 -6.29 7.68 10.66
N ALA A 19 -6.91 8.85 10.65
CA ALA A 19 -6.45 10.00 11.42
C ALA A 19 -7.63 10.66 12.12
N SER A 20 -7.37 11.19 13.30
CA SER A 20 -8.33 11.99 14.06
C SER A 20 -8.17 13.44 13.63
N GLY A 21 -9.05 13.89 12.75
CA GLY A 21 -8.93 15.21 12.15
C GLY A 21 -8.23 15.14 10.82
N ASN A 22 -8.19 16.26 10.13
CA ASN A 22 -7.65 16.32 8.77
C ASN A 22 -6.92 17.65 8.55
N PRO A 23 -5.67 17.79 9.04
CA PRO A 23 -4.82 16.77 9.64
C PRO A 23 -5.01 16.58 11.14
N GLY A 24 -4.44 15.52 11.67
CA GLY A 24 -4.45 15.21 13.10
C GLY A 24 -3.60 13.97 13.37
N PRO A 25 -3.58 13.48 14.62
CA PRO A 25 -2.86 12.25 14.93
C PRO A 25 -3.50 11.08 14.22
N GLY A 26 -2.68 10.15 13.75
CA GLY A 26 -3.17 9.01 13.02
C GLY A 26 -2.21 7.84 13.04
N GLY A 27 -2.64 6.74 12.45
CA GLY A 27 -1.83 5.54 12.37
C GLY A 27 -2.33 4.58 11.32
N TYR A 28 -1.58 3.52 11.13
CA TYR A 28 -1.91 2.47 10.18
C TYR A 28 -1.61 1.10 10.77
N GLY A 29 -2.34 0.12 10.28
CA GLY A 29 -2.12 -1.28 10.60
C GLY A 29 -2.07 -2.10 9.32
N ILE A 30 -1.26 -3.14 9.32
CA ILE A 30 -1.04 -4.00 8.18
C ILE A 30 -1.02 -5.45 8.65
N VAL A 31 -1.70 -6.33 7.91
CA VAL A 31 -1.56 -7.76 8.08
C VAL A 31 -1.15 -8.35 6.74
N LEU A 32 -0.01 -9.02 6.72
CA LEU A 32 0.45 -9.79 5.56
C LEU A 32 0.22 -11.26 5.85
N ARG A 33 -0.46 -11.92 4.93
CA ARG A 33 -0.76 -13.35 5.10
C ARG A 33 -0.31 -14.11 3.86
N CYS A 34 0.44 -15.18 4.07
CA CYS A 34 0.89 -16.07 3.01
C CYS A 34 0.88 -17.49 3.54
N LEU A 35 -0.02 -18.33 3.01
CA LEU A 35 -0.25 -19.67 3.51
C LEU A 35 -0.59 -19.63 5.01
N ASN A 36 0.20 -20.29 5.84
CA ASN A 36 -0.02 -20.34 7.28
C ASN A 36 0.74 -19.26 8.05
N ARG A 37 1.44 -18.38 7.33
CA ARG A 37 2.23 -17.34 7.96
C ARG A 37 1.50 -16.01 7.94
N GLU A 38 1.67 -15.27 9.02
CA GLU A 38 1.05 -13.96 9.15
C GLU A 38 2.05 -13.02 9.81
N MET A 39 2.12 -11.80 9.29
CA MET A 39 2.96 -10.75 9.85
C MET A 39 2.10 -9.51 10.06
N GLU A 40 2.27 -8.87 11.20
CA GLU A 40 1.57 -7.62 11.50
C GLU A 40 2.57 -6.49 11.62
N LEU A 41 2.21 -5.34 11.05
CA LEU A 41 2.99 -4.12 11.14
C LEU A 41 2.06 -2.98 11.51
N SER A 42 2.58 -1.99 12.22
CA SER A 42 1.81 -0.81 12.56
C SER A 42 2.72 0.38 12.77
N GLY A 43 2.14 1.57 12.70
CA GLY A 43 2.87 2.79 12.95
C GLY A 43 1.92 3.95 13.21
N GLY A 44 2.45 5.04 13.74
CA GLY A 44 1.66 6.21 14.07
C GLY A 44 2.40 7.51 13.80
N PHE A 45 1.63 8.57 13.65
CA PHE A 45 2.14 9.91 13.38
C PHE A 45 1.36 10.94 14.20
N ALA A 46 2.06 11.96 14.67
CA ALA A 46 1.43 13.03 15.44
C ALA A 46 0.54 13.92 14.56
N LEU A 47 0.88 14.06 13.29
CA LEU A 47 0.13 14.92 12.36
C LEU A 47 0.10 14.27 10.98
N THR A 48 -1.08 13.85 10.54
CA THR A 48 -1.27 13.19 9.26
C THR A 48 -2.74 13.28 8.82
N THR A 49 -3.09 12.61 7.72
CA THR A 49 -4.46 12.54 7.21
C THR A 49 -4.88 11.10 7.00
N ASN A 50 -6.19 10.85 6.91
CA ASN A 50 -6.71 9.52 6.60
C ASN A 50 -6.09 8.96 5.32
N ASN A 51 -6.09 9.75 4.24
CA ASN A 51 -5.59 9.30 2.95
C ASN A 51 -4.11 8.94 3.00
N ARG A 52 -3.32 9.73 3.73
CA ARG A 52 -1.90 9.42 3.90
C ARG A 52 -1.71 8.11 4.66
N MET A 53 -2.48 7.89 5.72
CA MET A 53 -2.35 6.67 6.51
C MET A 53 -2.75 5.43 5.74
N GLU A 54 -3.82 5.52 4.95
CA GLU A 54 -4.26 4.39 4.14
C GLU A 54 -3.28 4.08 3.03
N LEU A 55 -2.75 5.09 2.36
CA LEU A 55 -1.73 4.90 1.33
C LEU A 55 -0.42 4.40 1.91
N LEU A 56 0.02 4.96 3.03
CA LEU A 56 1.26 4.53 3.68
C LEU A 56 1.16 3.08 4.16
N ALA A 57 -0.01 2.65 4.61
CA ALA A 57 -0.22 1.25 4.99
C ALA A 57 0.07 0.32 3.81
N VAL A 58 -0.45 0.63 2.63
CA VAL A 58 -0.19 -0.17 1.43
C VAL A 58 1.31 -0.14 1.09
N ILE A 59 1.93 1.02 1.12
CA ILE A 59 3.36 1.17 0.82
C ILE A 59 4.21 0.33 1.78
N LYS A 60 3.97 0.46 3.08
CA LYS A 60 4.73 -0.28 4.09
C LYS A 60 4.53 -1.79 3.94
N GLY A 61 3.32 -2.22 3.61
CA GLY A 61 3.04 -3.63 3.35
C GLY A 61 3.82 -4.14 2.16
N LEU A 62 3.81 -3.41 1.05
CA LEU A 62 4.55 -3.80 -0.15
C LEU A 62 6.05 -3.79 0.07
N GLU A 63 6.56 -2.80 0.81
CA GLU A 63 7.98 -2.72 1.14
C GLU A 63 8.46 -3.87 2.02
N ALA A 64 7.57 -4.44 2.82
CA ALA A 64 7.90 -5.59 3.67
C ALA A 64 8.02 -6.89 2.89
N ILE A 65 7.49 -6.94 1.67
CA ILE A 65 7.56 -8.14 0.83
C ILE A 65 8.93 -8.20 0.15
N LYS A 66 9.65 -9.29 0.40
CA LYS A 66 11.02 -9.45 -0.09
C LYS A 66 11.08 -10.20 -1.42
N TRP A 67 9.97 -10.73 -1.88
CA TRP A 67 9.94 -11.52 -3.12
C TRP A 67 9.75 -10.60 -4.31
N GLN A 68 10.57 -10.81 -5.33
CA GLN A 68 10.36 -10.14 -6.61
C GLN A 68 9.25 -10.85 -7.37
N ASN A 69 8.47 -10.08 -8.11
CA ASN A 69 7.37 -10.59 -8.94
C ASN A 69 6.34 -11.37 -8.13
N ALA A 70 6.13 -11.00 -6.88
CA ALA A 70 5.11 -11.63 -6.04
C ALA A 70 3.71 -11.21 -6.51
N GLU A 71 2.79 -12.18 -6.47
CA GLU A 71 1.37 -11.88 -6.66
C GLU A 71 0.83 -11.39 -5.32
N VAL A 72 0.35 -10.15 -5.28
CA VAL A 72 -0.16 -9.54 -4.05
C VAL A 72 -1.60 -9.11 -4.25
N HIS A 73 -2.46 -9.58 -3.37
CA HIS A 73 -3.85 -9.17 -3.33
C HIS A 73 -4.03 -8.19 -2.18
N ILE A 74 -4.37 -6.95 -2.52
CA ILE A 74 -4.48 -5.86 -1.56
C ILE A 74 -5.94 -5.64 -1.20
N TYR A 75 -6.23 -5.69 0.09
CA TYR A 75 -7.56 -5.41 0.63
C TYR A 75 -7.47 -4.12 1.45
N SER A 76 -8.08 -3.07 0.95
CA SER A 76 -8.11 -1.75 1.58
C SER A 76 -9.51 -1.19 1.52
N ASP A 77 -9.95 -0.57 2.61
CA ASP A 77 -11.23 0.13 2.64
C ASP A 77 -11.14 1.54 2.02
N SER A 78 -9.94 1.97 1.65
CA SER A 78 -9.74 3.30 1.12
C SER A 78 -10.18 3.40 -0.33
N SER A 79 -11.26 4.12 -0.58
CA SER A 79 -11.65 4.42 -1.95
C SER A 79 -10.59 5.29 -2.65
N TYR A 80 -9.89 6.13 -1.91
CA TYR A 80 -8.80 6.95 -2.44
C TYR A 80 -7.69 6.09 -3.06
N VAL A 81 -7.18 5.12 -2.30
CA VAL A 81 -6.09 4.26 -2.77
C VAL A 81 -6.56 3.34 -3.89
N VAL A 82 -7.70 2.68 -3.69
CA VAL A 82 -8.23 1.72 -4.64
C VAL A 82 -8.53 2.38 -5.98
N LYS A 83 -9.19 3.54 -5.96
CA LYS A 83 -9.52 4.26 -7.20
C LYS A 83 -8.29 4.80 -7.89
N ALA A 84 -7.31 5.32 -7.14
CA ALA A 84 -6.10 5.85 -7.75
C ALA A 84 -5.35 4.78 -8.55
N VAL A 85 -5.33 3.55 -8.04
CA VAL A 85 -4.66 2.44 -8.71
C VAL A 85 -5.52 1.85 -9.82
N ASN A 86 -6.78 1.51 -9.51
CA ASN A 86 -7.67 0.83 -10.46
C ASN A 86 -8.11 1.70 -11.61
N GLU A 87 -8.30 2.99 -11.37
CA GLU A 87 -8.71 3.94 -12.41
C GLU A 87 -7.53 4.61 -13.10
N GLY A 88 -6.30 4.25 -12.70
CA GLY A 88 -5.10 4.75 -13.34
C GLY A 88 -4.72 6.18 -13.04
N TRP A 89 -5.29 6.78 -11.99
CA TRP A 89 -4.97 8.16 -11.62
C TRP A 89 -3.49 8.35 -11.33
N VAL A 90 -2.87 7.39 -10.66
CA VAL A 90 -1.47 7.47 -10.28
C VAL A 90 -0.56 7.52 -11.51
N PHE A 91 -0.93 6.83 -12.58
CA PHE A 91 -0.16 6.82 -13.81
C PHE A 91 -0.26 8.15 -14.56
N ASN A 92 -1.43 8.79 -14.50
CA ASN A 92 -1.60 10.13 -15.05
C ASN A 92 -0.79 11.15 -14.27
N TRP A 93 -0.77 11.05 -12.96
CA TRP A 93 0.05 11.92 -12.11
C TRP A 93 1.53 11.74 -12.41
N GLU A 94 1.98 10.51 -12.64
CA GLU A 94 3.37 10.25 -12.99
C GLU A 94 3.76 10.95 -14.27
N ARG A 95 2.92 10.90 -15.30
CA ARG A 95 3.16 11.59 -16.57
C ARG A 95 3.27 13.12 -16.41
N ASN A 96 2.56 13.67 -15.47
CA ASN A 96 2.53 15.10 -15.19
C ASN A 96 3.52 15.52 -14.08
N GLY A 97 4.44 14.62 -13.70
CA GLY A 97 5.40 14.89 -12.63
C GLY A 97 4.76 15.13 -11.28
N PHE A 98 3.57 14.57 -11.07
CA PHE A 98 2.77 14.71 -9.84
C PHE A 98 2.34 16.14 -9.53
N ALA A 99 2.30 17.02 -10.55
CA ALA A 99 1.99 18.42 -10.35
C ALA A 99 0.63 18.67 -9.73
N LYS A 100 -0.35 17.79 -10.00
CA LYS A 100 -1.72 17.92 -9.48
C LYS A 100 -2.09 16.83 -8.49
N ALA A 101 -1.18 15.96 -8.13
CA ALA A 101 -1.46 14.89 -7.21
C ALA A 101 -1.47 15.36 -5.77
N LYS A 102 -2.38 14.79 -4.97
CA LYS A 102 -2.31 14.92 -3.52
C LYS A 102 -1.34 13.85 -3.00
N ASN A 103 -0.57 14.18 -1.98
CA ASN A 103 0.40 13.27 -1.38
C ASN A 103 1.44 12.74 -2.40
N PRO A 104 2.04 13.62 -3.21
CA PRO A 104 2.95 13.18 -4.27
C PRO A 104 4.17 12.43 -3.72
N ASP A 105 4.64 12.77 -2.53
CA ASP A 105 5.75 12.08 -1.88
C ASP A 105 5.46 10.60 -1.69
N LEU A 106 4.26 10.26 -1.25
CA LEU A 106 3.86 8.88 -1.03
C LEU A 106 3.66 8.14 -2.35
N TRP A 107 3.04 8.77 -3.35
CA TRP A 107 2.84 8.13 -4.63
C TRP A 107 4.14 7.88 -5.37
N MET A 108 5.11 8.78 -5.25
CA MET A 108 6.45 8.56 -5.80
C MET A 108 7.12 7.35 -5.16
N ARG A 109 6.89 7.11 -3.88
CA ARG A 109 7.41 5.96 -3.18
C ARG A 109 6.67 4.67 -3.56
N PHE A 110 5.39 4.78 -3.90
CA PHE A 110 4.53 3.65 -4.26
C PHE A 110 4.91 3.06 -5.62
N LEU A 111 5.16 3.90 -6.61
CA LEU A 111 5.28 3.46 -8.01
C LEU A 111 6.37 2.41 -8.27
N PRO A 112 7.56 2.46 -7.64
CA PRO A 112 8.56 1.43 -7.86
C PRO A 112 8.25 0.08 -7.20
N LEU A 113 7.22 -0.01 -6.41
CA LEU A 113 6.88 -1.25 -5.68
C LEU A 113 6.03 -2.24 -6.54
#